data_ea72e92bdb53e1f7ff1f7eb62877e929
#
_entry.id   ea72e92bdb53e1f7ff1f7eb62877e929
#
_cell.length_a   1.000
_cell.length_b   1.000
_cell.length_c   1.000
_cell.angle_alpha   90.00
_cell.angle_beta   90.00
_cell.angle_gamma   90.00
#
_symmetry.space_group_name_H-M   'P 1'
#
loop_
_entity.id
_entity.type
_entity.pdbx_description
1 polymer ?
#
loop_
_entity_poly.entity_id
_entity_poly.type
_entity_poly.pdbx_seq_one_letter_code
_entity_poly.pdbx_strand_id
1 'polypeptide(L)'
;MAIFRFFGSRSTTIFRTPRTVTRMNYMDETGIMQTGWTDIGKKRYYFDMDGILQTGTVIIDKKTYELDTDGSLKGYTPKKKSSKKKSSDKSATSDKSGTSTAKKSVALTFDDGPSSFTGRLLDCLEENNAKATFFMVGTEIASFPDEVKRMKKLGCELGNHTYDHKDLATLSSDEISSEIARVDEQLVNLTGEGASVVRPPYGSVNDTVKSTVGTPMILWSIDTLDWKTQDVESTVEEVMNNVKDGSIILMHDIFSTSVDAAEILIPQLIEEGYQLVTVHELASLHQTELSTGVTYGEFNRIK
;
A
#
# COMPACT_ATOMS: atom_id res chain seq x y z
N MET A 1 9.07 24.56 -29.92
CA MET A 1 8.41 24.40 -28.62
C MET A 1 7.00 24.94 -28.76
N ALA A 2 6.00 24.08 -28.94
CA ALA A 2 4.62 24.50 -29.09
C ALA A 2 3.89 24.14 -27.79
N ILE A 3 3.43 25.17 -27.09
CA ILE A 3 2.64 25.03 -25.85
C ILE A 3 1.17 25.10 -26.29
N PHE A 4 0.43 24.02 -26.11
CA PHE A 4 -1.02 24.05 -26.24
C PHE A 4 -1.63 24.27 -24.86
N ARG A 5 -2.26 25.43 -24.66
CA ARG A 5 -3.10 25.71 -23.50
C ARG A 5 -4.53 25.27 -23.80
N PHE A 6 -5.04 24.31 -23.02
CA PHE A 6 -6.48 24.09 -22.98
C PHE A 6 -7.12 25.06 -21.96
N PHE A 7 -8.04 25.89 -22.42
CA PHE A 7 -8.80 26.81 -21.58
C PHE A 7 -9.91 26.06 -20.82
N GLY A 8 -9.70 25.86 -19.57
CA GLY A 8 -10.69 25.51 -18.57
C GLY A 8 -10.02 25.71 -17.22
N SER A 9 -10.61 26.45 -16.33
CA SER A 9 -10.07 27.18 -15.15
C SER A 9 -9.07 26.43 -14.20
N ARG A 10 -8.20 25.61 -14.74
CA ARG A 10 -7.07 24.96 -14.04
C ARG A 10 -5.94 24.74 -15.04
N SER A 11 -4.73 25.17 -14.70
CA SER A 11 -3.58 25.25 -15.61
C SER A 11 -2.95 23.85 -15.77
N THR A 12 -3.11 23.24 -16.93
CA THR A 12 -2.48 21.96 -17.30
C THR A 12 -1.38 22.24 -18.32
N THR A 13 -0.17 21.80 -18.09
CA THR A 13 0.97 21.97 -19.01
C THR A 13 1.30 20.63 -19.65
N ILE A 14 1.25 20.57 -21.00
CA ILE A 14 1.63 19.40 -21.80
C ILE A 14 2.97 19.69 -22.46
N PHE A 15 3.96 18.83 -22.25
CA PHE A 15 5.30 18.95 -22.86
C PHE A 15 5.43 18.02 -24.07
N ARG A 16 6.09 18.51 -25.14
CA ARG A 16 6.38 17.75 -26.36
C ARG A 16 7.89 17.63 -26.52
N THR A 17 8.43 16.41 -26.61
CA THR A 17 9.84 16.15 -26.91
C THR A 17 10.06 15.94 -28.43
N PRO A 18 11.22 16.34 -28.99
CA PRO A 18 11.45 16.28 -30.44
C PRO A 18 12.06 14.94 -30.86
N ARG A 19 11.22 13.94 -31.09
CA ARG A 19 11.56 12.78 -31.95
C ARG A 19 10.27 12.09 -32.38
N THR A 20 9.97 12.10 -33.63
CA THR A 20 9.06 11.33 -34.52
C THR A 20 7.92 10.48 -33.97
N VAL A 21 7.75 10.32 -32.67
CA VAL A 21 6.55 9.87 -31.97
C VAL A 21 6.17 10.98 -31.00
N THR A 22 4.99 11.57 -31.16
CA THR A 22 4.51 12.59 -30.23
C THR A 22 4.17 11.91 -28.91
N ARG A 23 5.10 11.93 -27.97
CA ARG A 23 4.88 11.50 -26.59
C ARG A 23 4.20 12.65 -25.85
N MET A 24 3.02 12.42 -25.32
CA MET A 24 2.29 13.38 -24.50
C MET A 24 2.22 12.83 -23.07
N ASN A 25 2.69 13.61 -22.13
CA ASN A 25 2.60 13.32 -20.70
C ASN A 25 1.64 14.33 -20.06
N TYR A 26 0.93 13.91 -19.05
CA TYR A 26 0.08 14.78 -18.24
C TYR A 26 0.69 14.94 -16.85
N MET A 27 0.85 16.18 -16.44
CA MET A 27 1.21 16.53 -15.08
C MET A 27 0.01 17.20 -14.41
N ASP A 28 -0.30 16.82 -13.20
CA ASP A 28 -1.33 17.45 -12.40
C ASP A 28 -0.95 18.89 -11.96
N GLU A 29 -1.79 19.50 -11.16
CA GLU A 29 -1.59 20.89 -10.71
C GLU A 29 -0.34 21.06 -9.81
N THR A 30 0.17 19.98 -9.24
CA THR A 30 1.37 19.95 -8.40
C THR A 30 2.64 19.67 -9.18
N GLY A 31 2.52 19.35 -10.49
CA GLY A 31 3.63 19.02 -11.35
C GLY A 31 4.01 17.53 -11.37
N ILE A 32 3.18 16.69 -10.76
CA ILE A 32 3.40 15.22 -10.73
C ILE A 32 2.91 14.61 -12.04
N MET A 33 3.77 13.78 -12.67
CA MET A 33 3.44 13.05 -13.88
C MET A 33 2.42 11.95 -13.56
N GLN A 34 1.33 11.91 -14.33
CA GLN A 34 0.27 10.94 -14.14
C GLN A 34 0.51 9.68 -14.96
N THR A 35 0.20 8.51 -14.37
CA THR A 35 0.23 7.18 -14.99
C THR A 35 -1.10 6.47 -14.75
N GLY A 36 -1.38 5.40 -15.51
CA GLY A 36 -2.65 4.67 -15.41
C GLY A 36 -3.85 5.45 -15.92
N TRP A 37 -5.05 5.07 -15.43
CA TRP A 37 -6.30 5.73 -15.81
C TRP A 37 -6.48 7.07 -15.12
N THR A 38 -6.54 8.16 -15.89
CA THR A 38 -6.63 9.52 -15.38
C THR A 38 -7.86 10.23 -15.97
N ASP A 39 -8.70 10.81 -15.10
CA ASP A 39 -9.88 11.60 -15.51
C ASP A 39 -9.48 13.08 -15.67
N ILE A 40 -9.52 13.60 -16.91
CA ILE A 40 -9.24 14.99 -17.22
C ILE A 40 -10.50 15.65 -17.77
N GLY A 41 -11.10 16.50 -16.98
CA GLY A 41 -12.39 17.12 -17.33
C GLY A 41 -13.53 16.11 -17.32
N LYS A 42 -14.11 15.84 -18.51
CA LYS A 42 -15.20 14.85 -18.69
C LYS A 42 -14.78 13.60 -19.44
N LYS A 43 -13.49 13.43 -19.68
CA LYS A 43 -12.91 12.34 -20.44
C LYS A 43 -11.96 11.56 -19.56
N ARG A 44 -11.78 10.26 -19.86
CA ARG A 44 -10.81 9.37 -19.22
C ARG A 44 -9.73 9.02 -20.21
N TYR A 45 -8.48 9.04 -19.75
CA TYR A 45 -7.27 8.78 -20.52
C TYR A 45 -6.47 7.68 -19.85
N TYR A 46 -5.64 6.99 -20.61
CA TYR A 46 -4.68 6.04 -20.05
C TYR A 46 -3.26 6.47 -20.41
N PHE A 47 -2.42 6.59 -19.39
CA PHE A 47 -1.00 6.85 -19.51
C PHE A 47 -0.24 5.59 -19.10
N ASP A 48 0.75 5.17 -19.89
CA ASP A 48 1.57 4.03 -19.51
C ASP A 48 2.49 4.35 -18.32
N MET A 49 3.31 3.38 -17.92
CA MET A 49 4.21 3.50 -16.77
C MET A 49 5.27 4.60 -16.95
N ASP A 50 5.58 4.98 -18.20
CA ASP A 50 6.45 6.11 -18.54
C ASP A 50 5.67 7.44 -18.59
N GLY A 51 4.41 7.44 -18.17
CA GLY A 51 3.51 8.59 -18.24
C GLY A 51 3.13 8.99 -19.66
N ILE A 52 3.25 8.09 -20.66
CA ILE A 52 2.98 8.40 -22.06
C ILE A 52 1.52 8.11 -22.36
N LEU A 53 0.80 9.11 -22.86
CA LEU A 53 -0.58 8.98 -23.28
C LEU A 53 -0.74 7.89 -24.35
N GLN A 54 -1.59 6.92 -24.09
CA GLN A 54 -1.93 5.84 -25.01
C GLN A 54 -3.09 6.25 -25.93
N THR A 55 -3.12 5.68 -27.15
CA THR A 55 -4.15 5.92 -28.16
C THR A 55 -4.41 4.64 -28.95
N GLY A 56 -5.60 4.52 -29.55
CA GLY A 56 -5.97 3.33 -30.32
C GLY A 56 -6.43 2.18 -29.44
N THR A 57 -6.15 0.95 -29.86
CA THR A 57 -6.52 -0.25 -29.09
C THR A 57 -5.43 -0.61 -28.12
N VAL A 58 -5.75 -0.63 -26.82
CA VAL A 58 -4.84 -1.02 -25.75
C VAL A 58 -5.41 -2.19 -24.96
N ILE A 59 -4.56 -3.08 -24.48
CA ILE A 59 -4.94 -4.17 -23.61
C ILE A 59 -4.41 -3.84 -22.20
N ILE A 60 -5.32 -3.66 -21.27
CA ILE A 60 -5.02 -3.33 -19.87
C ILE A 60 -5.80 -4.35 -19.03
N ASP A 61 -5.12 -5.07 -18.13
CA ASP A 61 -5.72 -6.10 -17.26
C ASP A 61 -6.54 -7.14 -18.05
N LYS A 62 -5.96 -7.67 -19.14
CA LYS A 62 -6.61 -8.67 -20.02
C LYS A 62 -7.93 -8.18 -20.67
N LYS A 63 -8.27 -6.89 -20.54
CA LYS A 63 -9.43 -6.23 -21.19
C LYS A 63 -8.96 -5.32 -22.31
N THR A 64 -9.64 -5.37 -23.42
CA THR A 64 -9.34 -4.50 -24.57
C THR A 64 -10.13 -3.20 -24.45
N TYR A 65 -9.43 -2.07 -24.56
CA TYR A 65 -10.01 -0.74 -24.54
C TYR A 65 -9.71 -0.03 -25.85
N GLU A 66 -10.69 0.76 -26.31
CA GLU A 66 -10.55 1.61 -27.48
C GLU A 66 -10.40 3.07 -27.06
N LEU A 67 -9.25 3.64 -27.37
CA LEU A 67 -8.95 5.04 -27.10
C LEU A 67 -9.04 5.82 -28.42
N ASP A 68 -9.60 7.02 -28.38
CA ASP A 68 -9.64 7.90 -29.54
C ASP A 68 -8.24 8.44 -29.90
N THR A 69 -8.16 9.14 -31.02
CA THR A 69 -6.89 9.75 -31.49
C THR A 69 -6.37 10.84 -30.54
N ASP A 70 -7.22 11.38 -29.68
CA ASP A 70 -6.83 12.28 -28.60
C ASP A 70 -6.48 11.57 -27.29
N GLY A 71 -6.52 10.21 -27.26
CA GLY A 71 -6.25 9.37 -26.11
C GLY A 71 -7.44 9.15 -25.18
N SER A 72 -8.59 9.74 -25.44
CA SER A 72 -9.75 9.56 -24.58
C SER A 72 -10.45 8.22 -24.76
N LEU A 73 -10.89 7.59 -23.65
CA LEU A 73 -11.59 6.31 -23.66
C LEU A 73 -12.96 6.44 -24.34
N LYS A 74 -13.17 5.67 -25.41
CA LYS A 74 -14.44 5.63 -26.14
C LYS A 74 -15.58 5.14 -25.24
N GLY A 75 -16.69 5.87 -25.27
CA GLY A 75 -17.90 5.49 -24.53
C GLY A 75 -17.84 5.81 -23.02
N TYR A 76 -16.79 6.43 -22.54
CA TYR A 76 -16.71 6.82 -21.13
C TYR A 76 -17.74 7.92 -20.78
N THR A 77 -18.50 7.66 -19.73
CA THR A 77 -19.44 8.63 -19.13
C THR A 77 -19.04 8.85 -17.67
N PRO A 78 -18.68 10.10 -17.27
CA PRO A 78 -18.29 10.39 -15.90
C PRO A 78 -19.42 10.07 -14.91
N LYS A 79 -19.15 9.30 -13.87
CA LYS A 79 -20.13 9.09 -12.79
C LYS A 79 -20.39 10.43 -12.09
N LYS A 80 -21.64 10.89 -12.04
CA LYS A 80 -22.04 12.06 -11.23
C LYS A 80 -21.70 11.78 -9.77
N LYS A 81 -20.83 12.58 -9.15
CA LYS A 81 -20.65 12.59 -7.68
C LYS A 81 -22.00 12.96 -7.05
N SER A 82 -22.68 12.01 -6.42
CA SER A 82 -23.88 12.30 -5.64
C SER A 82 -23.46 12.97 -4.33
N SER A 83 -23.72 14.27 -4.22
CA SER A 83 -23.62 15.01 -2.97
C SER A 83 -24.71 14.50 -2.00
N LYS A 84 -24.35 13.65 -1.03
CA LYS A 84 -25.25 13.31 0.07
C LYS A 84 -25.31 14.47 1.06
N LYS A 85 -26.44 15.19 0.99
CA LYS A 85 -26.88 16.16 1.98
C LYS A 85 -27.24 15.39 3.27
N LYS A 86 -26.63 15.78 4.40
CA LYS A 86 -27.05 15.32 5.74
C LYS A 86 -28.50 15.76 6.00
N SER A 87 -29.38 14.82 6.31
CA SER A 87 -30.59 15.09 7.06
C SER A 87 -30.70 14.05 8.17
N SER A 88 -30.77 14.56 9.39
CA SER A 88 -31.15 13.84 10.61
C SER A 88 -32.65 13.49 10.54
N ASP A 89 -33.05 12.25 10.81
CA ASP A 89 -34.02 11.95 11.86
C ASP A 89 -34.32 10.44 11.98
N LYS A 90 -34.33 10.03 13.24
CA LYS A 90 -35.05 9.01 14.01
C LYS A 90 -35.72 7.78 13.38
N SER A 91 -35.30 6.66 13.95
CA SER A 91 -36.12 5.57 14.54
C SER A 91 -37.15 4.85 13.69
N ALA A 92 -36.86 3.58 13.42
CA ALA A 92 -37.82 2.49 13.71
C ALA A 92 -37.14 1.12 13.52
N THR A 93 -37.25 0.30 14.51
CA THR A 93 -36.97 -1.13 14.62
C THR A 93 -37.68 -1.92 13.51
N SER A 94 -36.96 -2.82 12.85
CA SER A 94 -37.52 -4.10 12.41
C SER A 94 -36.39 -5.10 12.16
N ASP A 95 -36.46 -6.21 12.88
CA ASP A 95 -35.71 -7.43 12.70
C ASP A 95 -35.63 -7.88 11.24
N LYS A 96 -34.44 -8.12 10.76
CA LYS A 96 -34.17 -9.18 9.77
C LYS A 96 -32.87 -9.85 10.14
N SER A 97 -32.97 -11.06 10.67
CA SER A 97 -31.95 -12.09 10.71
C SER A 97 -31.32 -12.21 9.31
N GLY A 98 -30.18 -11.58 9.15
CA GLY A 98 -29.27 -11.79 8.02
C GLY A 98 -27.98 -12.32 8.63
N THR A 99 -27.64 -13.57 8.35
CA THR A 99 -26.33 -14.15 8.62
C THR A 99 -25.28 -13.18 8.10
N SER A 100 -24.65 -12.41 8.99
CA SER A 100 -23.48 -11.61 8.71
C SER A 100 -22.35 -12.59 8.39
N THR A 101 -22.13 -12.87 7.11
CA THR A 101 -20.86 -13.48 6.69
C THR A 101 -19.78 -12.47 7.09
N ALA A 102 -18.99 -12.83 8.10
CA ALA A 102 -17.88 -12.01 8.53
C ALA A 102 -16.99 -11.72 7.29
N LYS A 103 -16.70 -10.44 7.04
CA LYS A 103 -15.85 -10.04 5.92
C LYS A 103 -14.49 -10.71 6.04
N LYS A 104 -13.93 -11.17 4.92
CA LYS A 104 -12.54 -11.61 4.86
C LYS A 104 -11.62 -10.41 5.16
N SER A 105 -10.51 -10.64 5.81
CA SER A 105 -9.53 -9.62 6.14
C SER A 105 -8.11 -10.10 5.92
N VAL A 106 -7.23 -9.20 5.50
CA VAL A 106 -5.80 -9.48 5.26
C VAL A 106 -4.97 -8.28 5.68
N ALA A 107 -3.69 -8.51 5.99
CA ALA A 107 -2.72 -7.45 6.22
C ALA A 107 -1.72 -7.39 5.06
N LEU A 108 -1.69 -6.25 4.35
CA LEU A 108 -0.54 -5.89 3.53
C LEU A 108 0.54 -5.35 4.45
N THR A 109 1.76 -5.85 4.29
CA THR A 109 2.90 -5.42 5.10
C THR A 109 4.07 -5.06 4.20
N PHE A 110 4.77 -3.98 4.54
CA PHE A 110 5.87 -3.45 3.75
C PHE A 110 7.12 -3.34 4.60
N ASP A 111 8.21 -3.96 4.12
CA ASP A 111 9.51 -4.01 4.79
C ASP A 111 10.52 -3.03 4.16
N ASP A 112 11.59 -2.76 4.87
CA ASP A 112 12.79 -2.01 4.49
C ASP A 112 12.61 -0.50 4.31
N GLY A 113 11.40 -0.01 4.20
CA GLY A 113 11.13 1.43 4.08
C GLY A 113 11.37 2.23 5.37
N PRO A 114 11.00 3.51 5.36
CA PRO A 114 10.38 4.26 4.26
C PRO A 114 11.36 4.59 3.11
N SER A 115 10.82 4.90 1.93
CA SER A 115 11.59 5.27 0.74
C SER A 115 10.95 6.42 -0.04
N SER A 116 11.56 6.80 -1.16
CA SER A 116 10.98 7.78 -2.10
C SER A 116 9.67 7.30 -2.76
N PHE A 117 9.33 6.01 -2.66
CA PHE A 117 8.10 5.44 -3.20
C PHE A 117 6.97 5.34 -2.17
N THR A 118 7.29 5.42 -0.87
CA THR A 118 6.33 5.27 0.23
C THR A 118 5.19 6.31 0.15
N GLY A 119 5.49 7.55 -0.24
CA GLY A 119 4.48 8.60 -0.39
C GLY A 119 3.35 8.21 -1.33
N ARG A 120 3.68 7.63 -2.49
CA ARG A 120 2.73 7.16 -3.51
C ARG A 120 1.89 5.97 -3.01
N LEU A 121 2.51 5.05 -2.28
CA LEU A 121 1.79 3.94 -1.64
C LEU A 121 0.77 4.46 -0.60
N LEU A 122 1.15 5.45 0.19
CA LEU A 122 0.25 6.08 1.16
C LEU A 122 -0.92 6.83 0.49
N ASP A 123 -0.72 7.42 -0.70
CA ASP A 123 -1.79 7.99 -1.51
C ASP A 123 -2.81 6.91 -1.89
N CYS A 124 -2.35 5.76 -2.39
CA CYS A 124 -3.21 4.65 -2.77
C CYS A 124 -3.99 4.08 -1.57
N LEU A 125 -3.35 3.90 -0.41
CA LEU A 125 -4.01 3.46 0.81
C LEU A 125 -5.09 4.44 1.27
N GLU A 126 -4.81 5.75 1.25
CA GLU A 126 -5.76 6.80 1.64
C GLU A 126 -6.96 6.85 0.70
N GLU A 127 -6.74 6.79 -0.61
CA GLU A 127 -7.81 6.80 -1.63
C GLU A 127 -8.76 5.61 -1.49
N ASN A 128 -8.25 4.46 -1.09
CA ASN A 128 -9.01 3.23 -0.93
C ASN A 128 -9.54 3.01 0.50
N ASN A 129 -9.27 3.94 1.43
CA ASN A 129 -9.58 3.79 2.86
C ASN A 129 -9.05 2.46 3.41
N ALA A 130 -7.85 2.09 2.99
CA ALA A 130 -7.14 0.88 3.35
C ALA A 130 -6.04 1.19 4.36
N LYS A 131 -5.61 0.18 5.10
CA LYS A 131 -4.48 0.28 6.04
C LYS A 131 -3.46 -0.80 5.73
N ALA A 132 -2.23 -0.55 6.18
CA ALA A 132 -1.11 -1.49 6.08
C ALA A 132 -0.27 -1.44 7.37
N THR A 133 0.66 -2.37 7.51
CA THR A 133 1.69 -2.34 8.54
C THR A 133 3.04 -2.15 7.86
N PHE A 134 3.82 -1.17 8.32
CA PHE A 134 5.14 -0.85 7.78
C PHE A 134 6.22 -1.27 8.77
N PHE A 135 7.09 -2.19 8.37
CA PHE A 135 8.26 -2.60 9.14
C PHE A 135 9.48 -1.80 8.67
N MET A 136 9.77 -0.74 9.39
CA MET A 136 10.74 0.26 8.97
C MET A 136 12.15 -0.05 9.45
N VAL A 137 13.13 0.19 8.58
CA VAL A 137 14.56 0.17 8.91
C VAL A 137 14.98 1.53 9.48
N GLY A 138 15.65 1.53 10.63
CA GLY A 138 15.97 2.75 11.36
C GLY A 138 16.83 3.75 10.58
N THR A 139 17.73 3.29 9.71
CA THR A 139 18.56 4.17 8.87
C THR A 139 17.74 5.00 7.89
N GLU A 140 16.56 4.51 7.49
CA GLU A 140 15.70 5.17 6.49
C GLU A 140 14.73 6.18 7.12
N ILE A 141 14.32 5.97 8.38
CA ILE A 141 13.32 6.81 9.08
C ILE A 141 13.70 8.30 9.07
N ALA A 142 14.98 8.60 9.30
CA ALA A 142 15.45 9.99 9.37
C ALA A 142 15.38 10.73 8.01
N SER A 143 15.40 9.98 6.90
CA SER A 143 15.33 10.53 5.55
C SER A 143 13.90 10.83 5.11
N PHE A 144 12.89 10.17 5.71
CA PHE A 144 11.48 10.26 5.32
C PHE A 144 10.53 10.48 6.51
N PRO A 145 10.78 11.52 7.34
CA PRO A 145 10.01 11.72 8.57
C PRO A 145 8.53 12.08 8.33
N ASP A 146 8.20 12.66 7.18
CA ASP A 146 6.84 13.05 6.85
C ASP A 146 5.99 11.86 6.41
N GLU A 147 6.58 10.88 5.74
CA GLU A 147 5.96 9.59 5.39
C GLU A 147 5.62 8.82 6.68
N VAL A 148 6.53 8.75 7.65
CA VAL A 148 6.28 8.09 8.95
C VAL A 148 5.13 8.74 9.71
N LYS A 149 5.10 10.09 9.79
CA LYS A 149 3.97 10.81 10.40
C LYS A 149 2.67 10.57 9.66
N ARG A 150 2.72 10.47 8.32
CA ARG A 150 1.55 10.20 7.49
C ARG A 150 1.03 8.78 7.67
N MET A 151 1.90 7.77 7.78
CA MET A 151 1.51 6.40 8.16
C MET A 151 0.65 6.41 9.43
N LYS A 152 1.15 7.05 10.49
CA LYS A 152 0.42 7.20 11.75
C LYS A 152 -0.92 7.90 11.56
N LYS A 153 -0.96 9.02 10.83
CA LYS A 153 -2.17 9.80 10.58
C LYS A 153 -3.24 9.02 9.84
N LEU A 154 -2.84 8.13 8.92
CA LEU A 154 -3.75 7.27 8.16
C LEU A 154 -4.21 6.05 8.97
N GLY A 155 -3.69 5.84 10.18
CA GLY A 155 -4.00 4.69 11.02
C GLY A 155 -3.31 3.41 10.55
N CYS A 156 -2.25 3.51 9.78
CA CYS A 156 -1.34 2.40 9.50
C CYS A 156 -0.56 2.04 10.77
N GLU A 157 -0.13 0.81 10.87
CA GLU A 157 0.64 0.30 11.99
C GLU A 157 2.13 0.50 11.76
N LEU A 158 2.82 0.98 12.80
CA LEU A 158 4.25 1.20 12.79
C LEU A 158 4.94 -0.03 13.37
N GLY A 159 5.70 -0.71 12.54
CA GLY A 159 6.52 -1.88 12.88
C GLY A 159 8.01 -1.54 12.82
N ASN A 160 8.80 -2.34 13.51
CA ASN A 160 10.25 -2.22 13.62
C ASN A 160 10.92 -3.34 12.82
N HIS A 161 11.84 -2.97 11.91
CA HIS A 161 12.63 -3.91 11.11
C HIS A 161 14.13 -3.83 11.42
N THR A 162 14.46 -3.54 12.68
CA THR A 162 15.80 -3.26 13.19
C THR A 162 16.40 -1.94 12.69
N TYR A 163 17.50 -1.50 13.27
CA TYR A 163 18.07 -0.21 12.92
C TYR A 163 18.81 -0.23 11.57
N ASP A 164 19.63 -1.26 11.31
CA ASP A 164 20.45 -1.39 10.10
C ASP A 164 20.29 -2.75 9.40
N HIS A 165 19.10 -3.36 9.55
CA HIS A 165 18.69 -4.60 8.88
C HIS A 165 19.59 -5.81 9.17
N LYS A 166 20.13 -5.91 10.40
CA LYS A 166 20.95 -7.05 10.82
C LYS A 166 20.12 -8.31 11.07
N ASP A 167 20.69 -9.48 10.75
CA ASP A 167 20.14 -10.77 11.15
C ASP A 167 20.24 -10.92 12.68
N LEU A 168 19.12 -10.74 13.37
CA LEU A 168 19.04 -10.78 14.84
C LEU A 168 19.49 -12.12 15.41
N ALA A 169 19.36 -13.23 14.68
CA ALA A 169 19.77 -14.55 15.18
C ALA A 169 21.29 -14.70 15.28
N THR A 170 22.06 -13.78 14.72
CA THR A 170 23.52 -13.76 14.79
C THR A 170 24.07 -12.84 15.91
N LEU A 171 23.19 -12.09 16.57
CA LEU A 171 23.54 -11.05 17.53
C LEU A 171 23.41 -11.54 18.99
N SER A 172 24.13 -10.88 19.89
CA SER A 172 23.90 -10.99 21.32
C SER A 172 22.62 -10.28 21.76
N SER A 173 22.10 -10.59 22.95
CA SER A 173 20.91 -9.93 23.50
C SER A 173 21.07 -8.42 23.62
N ASP A 174 22.26 -7.91 23.97
CA ASP A 174 22.51 -6.47 24.09
C ASP A 174 22.47 -5.79 22.71
N GLU A 175 23.04 -6.42 21.68
CA GLU A 175 22.98 -5.94 20.31
C GLU A 175 21.55 -5.96 19.77
N ILE A 176 20.78 -7.04 20.00
CA ILE A 176 19.36 -7.13 19.63
C ILE A 176 18.58 -5.98 20.28
N SER A 177 18.75 -5.79 21.58
CA SER A 177 18.08 -4.71 22.32
C SER A 177 18.43 -3.34 21.76
N SER A 178 19.70 -3.12 21.38
CA SER A 178 20.13 -1.87 20.76
C SER A 178 19.50 -1.64 19.38
N GLU A 179 19.44 -2.67 18.53
CA GLU A 179 18.83 -2.59 17.19
C GLU A 179 17.35 -2.18 17.27
N ILE A 180 16.61 -2.77 18.22
CA ILE A 180 15.19 -2.48 18.43
C ILE A 180 14.98 -1.09 19.06
N ALA A 181 15.70 -0.77 20.13
CA ALA A 181 15.50 0.46 20.87
C ALA A 181 15.79 1.72 20.04
N ARG A 182 16.77 1.68 19.14
CA ARG A 182 17.12 2.82 18.27
C ARG A 182 16.01 3.17 17.30
N VAL A 183 15.30 2.21 16.77
CA VAL A 183 14.12 2.43 15.90
C VAL A 183 12.97 2.99 16.73
N ASP A 184 12.68 2.39 17.87
CA ASP A 184 11.59 2.83 18.73
C ASP A 184 11.80 4.27 19.23
N GLU A 185 13.04 4.65 19.58
CA GLU A 185 13.36 6.05 19.93
C GLU A 185 13.06 7.02 18.79
N GLN A 186 13.41 6.68 17.55
CA GLN A 186 13.09 7.51 16.38
C GLN A 186 11.57 7.64 16.17
N LEU A 187 10.83 6.52 16.27
CA LEU A 187 9.38 6.52 16.12
C LEU A 187 8.69 7.33 17.22
N VAL A 188 9.10 7.17 18.48
CA VAL A 188 8.59 7.96 19.62
C VAL A 188 8.83 9.46 19.38
N ASN A 189 10.01 9.85 18.92
CA ASN A 189 10.34 11.24 18.64
C ASN A 189 9.49 11.85 17.51
N LEU A 190 9.10 11.04 16.50
CA LEU A 190 8.32 11.51 15.34
C LEU A 190 6.81 11.47 15.56
N THR A 191 6.32 10.44 16.27
CA THR A 191 4.89 10.10 16.29
C THR A 191 4.29 10.05 17.70
N GLY A 192 5.13 10.06 18.73
CA GLY A 192 4.74 9.95 20.13
C GLY A 192 4.61 8.51 20.63
N GLU A 193 4.83 7.50 19.78
CA GLU A 193 4.79 6.08 20.15
C GLU A 193 5.85 5.27 19.41
N GLY A 194 6.35 4.18 20.05
CA GLY A 194 7.24 3.21 19.43
C GLY A 194 6.50 2.22 18.54
N ALA A 195 7.24 1.26 17.96
CA ALA A 195 6.66 0.20 17.17
C ALA A 195 5.83 -0.76 18.04
N SER A 196 4.69 -1.20 17.52
CA SER A 196 3.81 -2.14 18.20
C SER A 196 4.20 -3.61 17.93
N VAL A 197 4.91 -3.86 16.84
CA VAL A 197 5.35 -5.17 16.35
C VAL A 197 6.76 -5.09 15.77
N VAL A 198 7.47 -6.21 15.78
CA VAL A 198 8.79 -6.37 15.16
C VAL A 198 8.70 -7.41 14.05
N ARG A 199 9.34 -7.18 12.93
CA ARG A 199 9.67 -8.23 11.96
C ARG A 199 11.17 -8.41 11.94
N PRO A 200 11.68 -9.57 12.39
CA PRO A 200 13.11 -9.86 12.29
C PRO A 200 13.53 -9.94 10.82
N PRO A 201 14.63 -9.27 10.42
CA PRO A 201 15.17 -9.40 9.07
C PRO A 201 15.37 -10.86 8.66
N TYR A 202 15.09 -11.15 7.38
CA TYR A 202 15.14 -12.51 6.79
C TYR A 202 14.19 -13.52 7.44
N GLY A 203 13.27 -13.10 8.33
CA GLY A 203 12.44 -14.00 9.14
C GLY A 203 13.26 -14.83 10.15
N SER A 204 14.48 -14.43 10.44
CA SER A 204 15.45 -15.20 11.23
C SER A 204 15.17 -15.06 12.72
N VAL A 205 14.77 -16.17 13.37
CA VAL A 205 14.38 -16.21 14.78
C VAL A 205 15.00 -17.41 15.49
N ASN A 206 15.65 -17.15 16.62
CA ASN A 206 16.12 -18.17 17.56
C ASN A 206 15.62 -17.89 19.00
N ASP A 207 15.99 -18.69 19.96
CA ASP A 207 15.53 -18.54 21.34
C ASP A 207 16.05 -17.24 21.99
N THR A 208 17.24 -16.77 21.62
CA THR A 208 17.76 -15.48 22.08
C THR A 208 16.90 -14.33 21.57
N VAL A 209 16.55 -14.33 20.28
CA VAL A 209 15.65 -13.33 19.69
C VAL A 209 14.30 -13.34 20.40
N LYS A 210 13.68 -14.52 20.58
CA LYS A 210 12.38 -14.66 21.27
C LYS A 210 12.37 -14.13 22.69
N SER A 211 13.46 -14.33 23.41
CA SER A 211 13.56 -13.89 24.80
C SER A 211 13.93 -12.42 24.96
N THR A 212 14.49 -11.79 23.91
CA THR A 212 15.03 -10.43 23.98
C THR A 212 14.08 -9.40 23.36
N VAL A 213 13.42 -9.75 22.24
CA VAL A 213 12.48 -8.84 21.58
C VAL A 213 11.24 -8.68 22.44
N GLY A 214 11.01 -7.46 22.93
CA GLY A 214 9.95 -7.12 23.90
C GLY A 214 8.55 -6.94 23.30
N THR A 215 8.37 -7.19 21.99
CA THR A 215 7.10 -7.04 21.25
C THR A 215 6.77 -8.34 20.50
N PRO A 216 5.51 -8.50 20.03
CA PRO A 216 5.17 -9.62 19.15
C PRO A 216 5.99 -9.58 17.85
N MET A 217 6.38 -10.74 17.35
CA MET A 217 7.12 -10.87 16.10
C MET A 217 6.21 -11.33 14.97
N ILE A 218 6.26 -10.64 13.84
CA ILE A 218 5.40 -10.88 12.68
C ILE A 218 6.23 -11.39 11.51
N LEU A 219 5.89 -12.56 11.04
CA LEU A 219 6.36 -13.12 9.78
C LEU A 219 5.29 -12.93 8.69
N TRP A 220 5.17 -13.85 7.75
CA TRP A 220 4.21 -13.77 6.64
C TRP A 220 3.70 -15.16 6.23
N SER A 221 2.57 -15.20 5.57
CA SER A 221 2.03 -16.40 4.93
C SER A 221 2.19 -16.36 3.40
N ILE A 222 2.41 -15.17 2.84
CA ILE A 222 2.67 -14.98 1.41
C ILE A 222 3.93 -14.13 1.27
N ASP A 223 4.98 -14.72 0.69
CA ASP A 223 6.17 -14.00 0.23
C ASP A 223 5.99 -13.69 -1.25
N THR A 224 5.81 -12.44 -1.59
CA THR A 224 5.58 -12.03 -2.99
C THR A 224 6.81 -12.16 -3.86
N LEU A 225 7.99 -12.32 -3.27
CA LEU A 225 9.29 -12.29 -3.94
C LEU A 225 9.53 -11.02 -4.77
N ASP A 226 8.83 -9.93 -4.47
CA ASP A 226 8.93 -8.64 -5.15
C ASP A 226 10.35 -8.07 -5.12
N TRP A 227 11.04 -8.24 -4.00
CA TRP A 227 12.45 -7.88 -3.81
C TRP A 227 13.40 -8.58 -4.80
N LYS A 228 13.02 -9.78 -5.26
CA LYS A 228 13.84 -10.62 -6.13
C LYS A 228 13.46 -10.49 -7.59
N THR A 229 12.18 -10.53 -7.90
CA THR A 229 11.68 -10.51 -9.27
C THR A 229 11.63 -9.09 -9.83
N GLN A 230 11.30 -8.12 -8.99
CA GLN A 230 11.00 -6.74 -9.37
C GLN A 230 10.05 -6.68 -10.57
N ASP A 231 9.08 -7.58 -10.58
CA ASP A 231 8.10 -7.75 -11.64
C ASP A 231 6.68 -7.61 -11.07
N VAL A 232 5.95 -6.65 -11.62
CA VAL A 232 4.60 -6.27 -11.14
C VAL A 232 3.61 -7.41 -11.30
N GLU A 233 3.59 -8.06 -12.48
CA GLU A 233 2.63 -9.12 -12.79
C GLU A 233 2.87 -10.33 -11.89
N SER A 234 4.13 -10.76 -11.74
CA SER A 234 4.53 -11.85 -10.85
C SER A 234 4.11 -11.58 -9.39
N THR A 235 4.32 -10.37 -8.89
CA THR A 235 3.94 -9.96 -7.53
C THR A 235 2.42 -10.00 -7.34
N VAL A 236 1.65 -9.47 -8.29
CA VAL A 236 0.19 -9.49 -8.25
C VAL A 236 -0.35 -10.93 -8.33
N GLU A 237 0.19 -11.76 -9.24
CA GLU A 237 -0.23 -13.15 -9.40
C GLU A 237 0.05 -13.97 -8.14
N GLU A 238 1.21 -13.79 -7.50
CA GLU A 238 1.55 -14.50 -6.25
C GLU A 238 0.53 -14.21 -5.14
N VAL A 239 0.15 -12.95 -4.97
CA VAL A 239 -0.86 -12.58 -3.97
C VAL A 239 -2.24 -13.13 -4.35
N MET A 240 -2.71 -12.86 -5.57
CA MET A 240 -4.09 -13.21 -5.97
C MET A 240 -4.35 -14.71 -6.03
N ASN A 241 -3.32 -15.52 -6.31
CA ASN A 241 -3.45 -16.97 -6.33
C ASN A 241 -3.43 -17.61 -4.93
N ASN A 242 -2.84 -16.94 -3.92
CA ASN A 242 -2.59 -17.53 -2.61
C ASN A 242 -3.34 -16.85 -1.46
N VAL A 243 -3.92 -15.67 -1.68
CA VAL A 243 -4.57 -14.88 -0.62
C VAL A 243 -5.80 -15.59 -0.05
N LYS A 244 -5.88 -15.62 1.26
CA LYS A 244 -7.03 -16.14 2.02
C LYS A 244 -7.31 -15.22 3.24
N ASP A 245 -8.47 -15.39 3.85
CA ASP A 245 -8.83 -14.72 5.10
C ASP A 245 -7.78 -14.99 6.18
N GLY A 246 -7.19 -13.94 6.74
CA GLY A 246 -6.12 -14.02 7.74
C GLY A 246 -4.70 -14.01 7.21
N SER A 247 -4.49 -13.90 5.90
CA SER A 247 -3.15 -13.81 5.31
C SER A 247 -2.42 -12.53 5.73
N ILE A 248 -1.12 -12.69 6.00
CA ILE A 248 -0.14 -11.60 6.11
C ILE A 248 0.75 -11.65 4.88
N ILE A 249 0.78 -10.58 4.12
CA ILE A 249 1.43 -10.49 2.81
C ILE A 249 2.69 -9.65 2.94
N LEU A 250 3.85 -10.23 2.61
CA LEU A 250 5.15 -9.54 2.59
C LEU A 250 5.36 -8.86 1.25
N MET A 251 5.62 -7.57 1.30
CA MET A 251 6.09 -6.71 0.21
C MET A 251 7.17 -5.76 0.73
N HIS A 252 7.75 -4.95 -0.18
CA HIS A 252 8.77 -3.96 0.16
C HIS A 252 8.43 -2.63 -0.53
N ASP A 253 8.40 -1.51 0.21
CA ASP A 253 8.11 -0.19 -0.38
C ASP A 253 9.34 0.59 -0.84
N ILE A 254 10.47 -0.12 -0.99
CA ILE A 254 11.73 0.42 -1.50
C ILE A 254 11.94 0.22 -3.02
N PHE A 255 11.04 -0.51 -3.67
CA PHE A 255 11.07 -0.73 -5.13
C PHE A 255 9.83 -0.13 -5.79
N SER A 256 10.01 0.60 -6.91
CA SER A 256 8.88 1.16 -7.66
C SER A 256 7.91 0.08 -8.13
N THR A 257 8.43 -1.05 -8.59
CA THR A 257 7.63 -2.20 -9.06
C THR A 257 6.77 -2.83 -7.98
N SER A 258 7.26 -2.87 -6.73
CA SER A 258 6.47 -3.35 -5.59
C SER A 258 5.32 -2.40 -5.26
N VAL A 259 5.57 -1.09 -5.32
CA VAL A 259 4.52 -0.10 -5.12
C VAL A 259 3.52 -0.10 -6.28
N ASP A 260 3.98 -0.26 -7.54
CA ASP A 260 3.09 -0.43 -8.70
C ASP A 260 2.19 -1.67 -8.53
N ALA A 261 2.74 -2.78 -8.03
CA ALA A 261 1.96 -3.98 -7.72
C ALA A 261 0.95 -3.73 -6.58
N ALA A 262 1.35 -3.01 -5.53
CA ALA A 262 0.45 -2.66 -4.42
C ALA A 262 -0.72 -1.78 -4.87
N GLU A 263 -0.50 -0.81 -5.78
CA GLU A 263 -1.54 0.03 -6.37
C GLU A 263 -2.58 -0.77 -7.18
N ILE A 264 -2.18 -1.92 -7.73
CA ILE A 264 -3.09 -2.87 -8.39
C ILE A 264 -3.78 -3.75 -7.34
N LEU A 265 -3.03 -4.31 -6.39
CA LEU A 265 -3.53 -5.25 -5.39
C LEU A 265 -4.56 -4.64 -4.44
N ILE A 266 -4.34 -3.41 -3.97
CA ILE A 266 -5.20 -2.75 -3.00
C ILE A 266 -6.66 -2.68 -3.49
N PRO A 267 -6.98 -2.10 -4.66
CA PRO A 267 -8.34 -2.09 -5.15
C PRO A 267 -8.87 -3.48 -5.54
N GLN A 268 -8.03 -4.39 -6.07
CA GLN A 268 -8.47 -5.74 -6.42
C GLN A 268 -8.87 -6.57 -5.19
N LEU A 269 -8.11 -6.53 -4.12
CA LEU A 269 -8.44 -7.24 -2.88
C LEU A 269 -9.74 -6.70 -2.26
N ILE A 270 -9.97 -5.39 -2.33
CA ILE A 270 -11.21 -4.77 -1.88
C ILE A 270 -12.40 -5.22 -2.74
N GLU A 271 -12.23 -5.31 -4.07
CA GLU A 271 -13.26 -5.81 -4.99
C GLU A 271 -13.60 -7.28 -4.73
N GLU A 272 -12.59 -8.11 -4.36
CA GLU A 272 -12.74 -9.51 -3.94
C GLU A 272 -13.36 -9.66 -2.52
N GLY A 273 -13.68 -8.54 -1.86
CA GLY A 273 -14.37 -8.51 -0.57
C GLY A 273 -13.46 -8.59 0.64
N TYR A 274 -12.15 -8.41 0.48
CA TYR A 274 -11.23 -8.32 1.60
C TYR A 274 -11.25 -6.93 2.24
N GLN A 275 -11.08 -6.88 3.55
CA GLN A 275 -10.71 -5.68 4.29
C GLN A 275 -9.20 -5.65 4.43
N LEU A 276 -8.57 -4.55 4.04
CA LEU A 276 -7.15 -4.32 4.23
C LEU A 276 -6.96 -3.60 5.57
N VAL A 277 -6.38 -4.30 6.50
CA VAL A 277 -6.24 -3.88 7.91
C VAL A 277 -4.81 -4.01 8.39
N THR A 278 -4.49 -3.43 9.55
CA THR A 278 -3.18 -3.63 10.18
C THR A 278 -3.04 -5.04 10.75
N VAL A 279 -1.82 -5.46 11.08
CA VAL A 279 -1.59 -6.79 11.69
C VAL A 279 -2.33 -6.93 13.03
N HIS A 280 -2.32 -5.90 13.88
CA HIS A 280 -3.09 -5.93 15.14
C HIS A 280 -4.59 -6.00 14.91
N GLU A 281 -5.12 -5.24 13.94
CA GLU A 281 -6.54 -5.32 13.59
C GLU A 281 -6.88 -6.70 13.03
N LEU A 282 -6.01 -7.29 12.20
CA LEU A 282 -6.19 -8.63 11.65
C LEU A 282 -6.24 -9.69 12.77
N ALA A 283 -5.25 -9.65 13.70
CA ALA A 283 -5.23 -10.53 14.86
C ALA A 283 -6.52 -10.42 15.68
N SER A 284 -6.96 -9.19 15.95
CA SER A 284 -8.18 -8.90 16.69
C SER A 284 -9.45 -9.44 16.01
N LEU A 285 -9.58 -9.27 14.68
CA LEU A 285 -10.69 -9.80 13.88
C LEU A 285 -10.72 -11.34 13.88
N HIS A 286 -9.55 -11.97 14.05
CA HIS A 286 -9.39 -13.41 14.16
C HIS A 286 -9.31 -13.91 15.62
N GLN A 287 -9.64 -13.07 16.59
CA GLN A 287 -9.70 -13.39 18.03
C GLN A 287 -8.35 -13.92 18.57
N THR A 288 -7.25 -13.42 18.04
CA THR A 288 -5.89 -13.74 18.46
C THR A 288 -5.31 -12.56 19.23
N GLU A 289 -4.84 -12.79 20.44
CA GLU A 289 -4.07 -11.83 21.21
C GLU A 289 -2.59 -12.00 20.90
N LEU A 290 -1.93 -10.92 20.49
CA LEU A 290 -0.52 -10.92 20.17
C LEU A 290 0.32 -10.91 21.47
N SER A 291 1.25 -11.85 21.59
CA SER A 291 2.07 -12.03 22.78
C SER A 291 3.56 -11.85 22.48
N THR A 292 4.29 -11.25 23.40
CA THR A 292 5.75 -11.11 23.34
C THR A 292 6.45 -12.49 23.22
N GLY A 293 7.51 -12.57 22.43
CA GLY A 293 8.27 -13.80 22.22
C GLY A 293 7.63 -14.82 21.29
N VAL A 294 6.44 -14.51 20.77
CA VAL A 294 5.68 -15.37 19.84
C VAL A 294 5.81 -14.82 18.41
N THR A 295 5.91 -15.73 17.45
CA THR A 295 5.91 -15.39 16.01
C THR A 295 4.58 -15.73 15.36
N TYR A 296 4.07 -14.83 14.52
CA TYR A 296 2.80 -14.97 13.81
C TYR A 296 3.03 -14.81 12.30
N GLY A 297 2.61 -15.78 11.48
CA GLY A 297 2.69 -15.72 10.01
C GLY A 297 1.34 -15.55 9.34
N GLU A 298 0.26 -15.92 10.02
CA GLU A 298 -1.13 -15.78 9.57
C GLU A 298 -2.09 -15.90 10.75
N PHE A 299 -3.33 -15.49 10.54
CA PHE A 299 -4.38 -15.65 11.53
C PHE A 299 -5.55 -16.45 10.96
N ASN A 300 -5.81 -17.62 11.51
CA ASN A 300 -6.94 -18.44 11.11
C ASN A 300 -8.14 -18.21 12.04
N ARG A 301 -9.34 -18.05 11.48
CA ARG A 301 -10.55 -18.00 12.32
C ARG A 301 -10.71 -19.30 13.07
N ILE A 302 -10.93 -19.19 14.38
CA ILE A 302 -11.33 -20.33 15.19
C ILE A 302 -12.72 -20.75 14.71
N LYS A 303 -12.85 -22.00 14.24
CA LYS A 303 -14.12 -22.58 13.77
C LYS A 303 -15.05 -22.91 14.93
#